data_58355c33966237920e8a689d69ee4256
#
_entry.id   58355c33966237920e8a689d69ee4256
#
_cell.length_a   1.000
_cell.length_b   1.000
_cell.length_c   1.000
_cell.angle_alpha   90.00
_cell.angle_beta   90.00
_cell.angle_gamma   90.00
#
_symmetry.space_group_name_H-M   'P 1'
#
loop_
_entity.id
_entity.type
_entity.pdbx_description
1 polymer ?
#
loop_
_entity_poly.entity_id
_entity_poly.type
_entity_poly.pdbx_seq_one_letter_code
_entity_poly.pdbx_strand_id
1 'polypeptide(L)'
;ALADARESVAAVLTDGRLDAARFEAMAGEAHTTARADARFSGVRWWGEMSNLMHERGNTEDALRAEELGERITRQHGVRLFCSYLPDRFDPAGYDGMLREVCCRHSHVIPAEDYVRHRLAVNRAIAEIIGDIRGPLLQSLLSWKGLGCDLPSSQALLFWVREALPERFADVLARV
;
A
#
# COMPACT_ATOMS: atom_id res chain seq x y z
N ALA A 1 -12.31 1.91 19.13
CA ALA A 1 -11.57 3.11 19.55
C ALA A 1 -11.10 3.83 18.28
N LEU A 2 -11.08 5.15 18.33
CA LEU A 2 -10.52 6.02 17.28
C LEU A 2 -9.33 6.75 17.90
N ALA A 3 -8.24 6.84 17.14
CA ALA A 3 -7.08 7.67 17.44
C ALA A 3 -6.80 8.57 16.24
N ASP A 4 -6.35 9.78 16.47
CA ASP A 4 -5.91 10.66 15.40
C ASP A 4 -4.57 10.14 14.84
N ALA A 5 -4.54 9.90 13.53
CA ALA A 5 -3.37 9.34 12.88
C ALA A 5 -2.17 10.32 12.90
N ARG A 6 -2.41 11.64 12.88
CA ARG A 6 -1.34 12.64 12.95
C ARG A 6 -0.71 12.71 14.34
N GLU A 7 -1.54 12.61 15.38
CA GLU A 7 -1.07 12.52 16.77
C GLU A 7 -0.31 11.20 16.97
N SER A 8 -0.79 10.09 16.43
CA SER A 8 -0.12 8.80 16.48
C SER A 8 1.24 8.83 15.79
N VAL A 9 1.35 9.45 14.61
CA VAL A 9 2.65 9.68 13.94
C VAL A 9 3.57 10.50 14.81
N ALA A 10 3.10 11.61 15.40
CA ALA A 10 3.93 12.46 16.24
C ALA A 10 4.44 11.71 17.49
N ALA A 11 3.62 10.84 18.08
CA ALA A 11 3.97 10.08 19.28
C ALA A 11 5.08 9.04 19.05
N VAL A 12 5.21 8.53 17.83
CA VAL A 12 6.20 7.50 17.48
C VAL A 12 7.48 8.05 16.84
N LEU A 13 7.57 9.36 16.66
CA LEU A 13 8.79 9.99 16.16
C LEU A 13 9.71 10.46 17.29
N THR A 14 11.01 10.28 17.10
CA THR A 14 12.09 10.87 17.90
C THR A 14 13.04 11.59 16.95
N ASP A 15 13.26 12.87 17.17
CA ASP A 15 14.08 13.72 16.29
C ASP A 15 13.66 13.65 14.80
N GLY A 16 12.34 13.56 14.56
CA GLY A 16 11.77 13.48 13.22
C GLY A 16 11.88 12.11 12.54
N ARG A 17 12.44 11.10 13.21
CA ARG A 17 12.60 9.74 12.69
C ARG A 17 11.73 8.75 13.46
N LEU A 18 11.29 7.69 12.78
CA LEU A 18 10.48 6.63 13.37
C LEU A 18 11.27 5.84 14.44
N ASP A 19 10.79 5.92 15.66
CA ASP A 19 11.28 5.14 16.80
C ASP A 19 10.50 3.81 16.88
N ALA A 20 11.18 2.71 16.60
CA ALA A 20 10.58 1.38 16.58
C ALA A 20 10.04 0.98 17.96
N ALA A 21 10.73 1.32 19.04
CA ALA A 21 10.29 0.94 20.40
C ALA A 21 9.01 1.69 20.79
N ARG A 22 8.90 2.98 20.44
CA ARG A 22 7.68 3.75 20.66
C ARG A 22 6.52 3.23 19.81
N PHE A 23 6.79 2.87 18.56
CA PHE A 23 5.77 2.30 17.69
C PHE A 23 5.25 0.98 18.23
N GLU A 24 6.14 0.07 18.66
CA GLU A 24 5.76 -1.22 19.24
C GLU A 24 5.01 -1.04 20.57
N ALA A 25 5.44 -0.12 21.42
CA ALA A 25 4.76 0.18 22.68
C ALA A 25 3.33 0.71 22.45
N MET A 26 3.16 1.69 21.55
CA MET A 26 1.86 2.23 21.18
C MET A 26 0.92 1.15 20.63
N ALA A 27 1.42 0.32 19.72
CA ALA A 27 0.63 -0.74 19.11
C ALA A 27 0.27 -1.83 20.13
N GLY A 28 1.17 -2.19 21.04
CA GLY A 28 0.93 -3.12 22.14
C GLY A 28 -0.15 -2.62 23.12
N GLU A 29 -0.09 -1.35 23.48
CA GLU A 29 -1.11 -0.70 24.32
C GLU A 29 -2.48 -0.68 23.63
N ALA A 30 -2.53 -0.27 22.37
CA ALA A 30 -3.75 -0.27 21.57
C ALA A 30 -4.35 -1.67 21.44
N HIS A 31 -3.50 -2.69 21.23
CA HIS A 31 -3.95 -4.09 21.19
C HIS A 31 -4.53 -4.53 22.54
N THR A 32 -3.84 -4.28 23.63
CA THR A 32 -4.26 -4.64 25.00
C THR A 32 -5.59 -4.00 25.33
N THR A 33 -5.75 -2.71 25.04
CA THR A 33 -6.99 -1.96 25.23
C THR A 33 -8.14 -2.54 24.42
N ALA A 34 -7.90 -2.86 23.14
CA ALA A 34 -8.91 -3.42 22.26
C ALA A 34 -9.33 -4.84 22.70
N ARG A 35 -8.41 -5.63 23.24
CA ARG A 35 -8.66 -6.99 23.72
C ARG A 35 -9.36 -7.04 25.10
N ALA A 36 -9.31 -5.97 25.86
CA ALA A 36 -9.97 -5.90 27.17
C ALA A 36 -11.50 -6.04 27.10
N ASP A 37 -12.11 -5.74 25.95
CA ASP A 37 -13.55 -5.93 25.74
C ASP A 37 -13.85 -7.37 25.30
N ALA A 38 -14.27 -8.20 26.24
CA ALA A 38 -14.58 -9.61 26.03
C ALA A 38 -15.74 -9.89 25.05
N ARG A 39 -16.48 -8.86 24.63
CA ARG A 39 -17.55 -9.01 23.63
C ARG A 39 -17.01 -9.30 22.22
N PHE A 40 -15.72 -9.03 21.98
CA PHE A 40 -15.10 -9.20 20.66
C PHE A 40 -14.06 -10.32 20.68
N SER A 41 -14.13 -11.19 19.68
CA SER A 41 -13.22 -12.34 19.53
C SER A 41 -11.90 -11.97 18.83
N GLY A 42 -11.80 -10.80 18.21
CA GLY A 42 -10.62 -10.38 17.46
C GLY A 42 -10.50 -8.87 17.30
N VAL A 43 -9.31 -8.44 16.91
CA VAL A 43 -8.97 -7.04 16.68
C VAL A 43 -8.69 -6.83 15.19
N ARG A 44 -9.21 -5.74 14.67
CA ARG A 44 -8.89 -5.24 13.32
C ARG A 44 -8.45 -3.79 13.46
N TRP A 45 -7.34 -3.48 12.84
CA TRP A 45 -6.82 -2.12 12.81
C TRP A 45 -6.98 -1.52 11.44
N TRP A 46 -7.22 -0.23 11.42
CA TRP A 46 -7.06 0.63 10.26
C TRP A 46 -5.92 1.59 10.54
N GLY A 47 -4.96 1.69 9.61
CA GLY A 47 -3.78 2.53 9.74
C GLY A 47 -3.59 3.43 8.54
N GLU A 48 -3.22 4.67 8.81
CA GLU A 48 -2.86 5.69 7.80
C GLU A 48 -1.47 6.28 8.07
N MET A 49 -0.77 5.78 9.09
CA MET A 49 0.49 6.37 9.56
C MET A 49 1.56 6.37 8.47
N SER A 50 1.71 5.27 7.74
CA SER A 50 2.69 5.14 6.66
C SER A 50 2.37 6.10 5.51
N ASN A 51 1.11 6.27 5.14
CA ASN A 51 0.69 7.26 4.16
C ASN A 51 1.05 8.68 4.59
N LEU A 52 0.75 9.05 5.85
CA LEU A 52 1.06 10.37 6.39
C LEU A 52 2.56 10.65 6.49
N MET A 53 3.38 9.64 6.77
CA MET A 53 4.84 9.78 6.74
C MET A 53 5.33 10.01 5.32
N HIS A 54 4.81 9.27 4.35
CA HIS A 54 5.15 9.43 2.94
C HIS A 54 4.76 10.82 2.40
N GLU A 55 3.55 11.30 2.68
CA GLU A 55 3.09 12.64 2.29
C GLU A 55 3.99 13.77 2.82
N ARG A 56 4.67 13.53 3.95
CA ARG A 56 5.65 14.45 4.53
C ARG A 56 7.06 14.30 3.95
N GLY A 57 7.23 13.47 2.92
CA GLY A 57 8.51 13.18 2.28
C GLY A 57 9.38 12.18 3.02
N ASN A 58 8.88 11.54 4.07
CA ASN A 58 9.62 10.55 4.86
C ASN A 58 9.27 9.12 4.43
N THR A 59 9.63 8.79 3.19
CA THR A 59 9.33 7.48 2.59
C THR A 59 10.06 6.32 3.30
N GLU A 60 11.29 6.55 3.76
CA GLU A 60 12.06 5.52 4.47
C GLU A 60 11.35 5.07 5.76
N ASP A 61 10.91 6.03 6.57
CA ASP A 61 10.19 5.72 7.80
C ASP A 61 8.78 5.19 7.53
N ALA A 62 8.14 5.58 6.43
CA ALA A 62 6.88 5.00 5.99
C ALA A 62 7.02 3.50 5.71
N LEU A 63 8.03 3.09 4.93
CA LEU A 63 8.31 1.68 4.66
C LEU A 63 8.71 0.90 5.92
N ARG A 64 9.46 1.55 6.82
CA ARG A 64 9.80 0.95 8.11
C ARG A 64 8.58 0.76 9.01
N ALA A 65 7.61 1.68 8.98
CA ALA A 65 6.35 1.52 9.68
C ALA A 65 5.54 0.32 9.17
N GLU A 66 5.56 0.05 7.86
CA GLU A 66 4.96 -1.15 7.26
C GLU A 66 5.63 -2.44 7.78
N GLU A 67 6.95 -2.47 7.86
CA GLU A 67 7.69 -3.61 8.42
C GLU A 67 7.35 -3.88 9.90
N LEU A 68 7.27 -2.80 10.69
CA LEU A 68 6.85 -2.90 12.08
C LEU A 68 5.39 -3.36 12.20
N GLY A 69 4.50 -2.81 11.39
CA GLY A 69 3.10 -3.20 11.32
C GLY A 69 2.91 -4.69 10.99
N GLU A 70 3.64 -5.20 9.99
CA GLU A 70 3.64 -6.62 9.64
C GLU A 70 4.10 -7.51 10.82
N ARG A 71 5.15 -7.12 11.49
CA ARG A 71 5.65 -7.84 12.67
C ARG A 71 4.63 -7.90 13.79
N ILE A 72 3.99 -6.76 14.08
CA ILE A 72 2.96 -6.65 15.13
C ILE A 72 1.72 -7.45 14.76
N THR A 73 1.27 -7.43 13.51
CA THR A 73 0.12 -8.21 13.07
C THR A 73 0.35 -9.71 13.25
N ARG A 74 1.55 -10.19 12.93
CA ARG A 74 1.95 -11.59 13.18
C ARG A 74 2.01 -11.92 14.68
N GLN A 75 2.62 -11.05 15.47
CA GLN A 75 2.81 -11.26 16.90
C GLN A 75 1.48 -11.31 17.66
N HIS A 76 0.53 -10.46 17.31
CA HIS A 76 -0.74 -10.31 18.03
C HIS A 76 -1.94 -10.95 17.33
N GLY A 77 -1.77 -11.53 16.15
CA GLY A 77 -2.85 -12.12 15.37
C GLY A 77 -3.90 -11.08 14.92
N VAL A 78 -3.47 -9.84 14.71
CA VAL A 78 -4.33 -8.72 14.28
C VAL A 78 -4.46 -8.72 12.76
N ARG A 79 -5.61 -8.27 12.25
CA ARG A 79 -5.76 -7.93 10.84
C ARG A 79 -5.61 -6.42 10.68
N LEU A 80 -4.63 -6.01 9.89
CA LEU A 80 -4.35 -4.60 9.61
C LEU A 80 -4.84 -4.26 8.20
N PHE A 81 -5.55 -3.16 8.08
CA PHE A 81 -5.94 -2.53 6.84
C PHE A 81 -5.22 -1.18 6.75
N CYS A 82 -4.35 -1.01 5.76
CA CYS A 82 -3.64 0.24 5.51
C CYS A 82 -4.30 0.96 4.34
N SER A 83 -4.50 2.26 4.47
CA SER A 83 -4.99 3.10 3.38
C SER A 83 -3.92 4.08 2.92
N TYR A 84 -3.87 4.24 1.60
CA TYR A 84 -2.96 5.16 0.93
C TYR A 84 -3.74 6.02 -0.05
N LEU A 85 -3.34 7.28 -0.16
CA LEU A 85 -3.85 8.21 -1.15
C LEU A 85 -2.72 8.52 -2.16
N PRO A 86 -2.41 7.59 -3.08
CA PRO A 86 -1.41 7.87 -4.08
C PRO A 86 -1.90 9.02 -4.96
N ASP A 87 -1.04 10.00 -5.19
CA ASP A 87 -1.29 10.98 -6.24
C ASP A 87 -1.19 10.24 -7.58
N ARG A 88 -2.35 9.85 -8.11
CA ARG A 88 -2.45 9.14 -9.38
C ARG A 88 -1.98 9.96 -10.58
N PHE A 89 -1.76 11.27 -10.40
CA PHE A 89 -1.23 12.15 -11.41
C PHE A 89 0.29 12.31 -11.31
N ASP A 90 0.91 11.83 -10.23
CA ASP A 90 2.36 11.76 -10.10
C ASP A 90 2.89 10.38 -10.49
N PRO A 91 3.47 10.23 -11.70
CA PRO A 91 4.06 8.96 -12.12
C PRO A 91 5.21 8.49 -11.20
N ALA A 92 5.89 9.40 -10.52
CA ALA A 92 6.97 9.05 -9.59
C ALA A 92 6.44 8.34 -8.34
N GLY A 93 5.20 8.64 -7.92
CA GLY A 93 4.55 7.96 -6.79
C GLY A 93 4.34 6.46 -7.00
N TYR A 94 4.34 5.99 -8.26
CA TYR A 94 4.27 4.57 -8.59
C TYR A 94 5.63 3.85 -8.48
N ASP A 95 6.74 4.59 -8.40
CA ASP A 95 8.05 4.03 -8.17
C ASP A 95 8.34 3.95 -6.67
N GLY A 96 9.03 2.91 -6.26
CA GLY A 96 9.47 2.77 -4.87
C GLY A 96 8.33 2.46 -3.90
N MET A 97 7.79 3.46 -3.20
CA MET A 97 6.91 3.21 -2.05
C MET A 97 5.65 2.42 -2.38
N LEU A 98 4.85 2.83 -3.37
CA LEU A 98 3.59 2.15 -3.67
C LEU A 98 3.82 0.69 -4.08
N ARG A 99 4.86 0.44 -4.86
CA ARG A 99 5.27 -0.90 -5.25
C ARG A 99 5.67 -1.73 -4.04
N GLU A 100 6.55 -1.20 -3.19
CA GLU A 100 7.01 -1.89 -1.97
C GLU A 100 5.86 -2.19 -1.02
N VAL A 101 4.97 -1.23 -0.80
CA VAL A 101 3.77 -1.41 0.01
C VAL A 101 2.88 -2.52 -0.57
N CYS A 102 2.57 -2.47 -1.87
CA CYS A 102 1.74 -3.49 -2.51
C CYS A 102 2.33 -4.90 -2.38
N CYS A 103 3.66 -5.03 -2.50
CA CYS A 103 4.34 -6.33 -2.38
C CYS A 103 4.38 -6.86 -0.95
N ARG A 104 4.25 -6.01 0.06
CA ARG A 104 4.22 -6.40 1.49
C ARG A 104 2.83 -6.77 1.99
N HIS A 105 1.78 -6.44 1.25
CA HIS A 105 0.40 -6.72 1.65
C HIS A 105 -0.11 -8.01 1.01
N SER A 106 -0.84 -8.81 1.79
CA SER A 106 -1.47 -10.05 1.31
C SER A 106 -2.63 -9.80 0.36
N HIS A 107 -3.25 -8.61 0.44
CA HIS A 107 -4.36 -8.19 -0.41
C HIS A 107 -4.24 -6.70 -0.70
N VAL A 108 -4.44 -6.32 -1.95
CA VAL A 108 -4.44 -4.92 -2.40
C VAL A 108 -5.78 -4.62 -3.06
N ILE A 109 -6.40 -3.52 -2.64
CA ILE A 109 -7.66 -3.00 -3.21
C ILE A 109 -7.33 -1.66 -3.87
N PRO A 110 -7.11 -1.60 -5.19
CA PRO A 110 -6.61 -0.40 -5.85
C PRO A 110 -7.68 0.70 -6.02
N ALA A 111 -8.95 0.37 -5.89
CA ALA A 111 -10.06 1.30 -6.02
C ALA A 111 -11.33 0.72 -5.38
N GLU A 112 -12.28 1.59 -5.00
CA GLU A 112 -13.57 1.21 -4.44
C GLU A 112 -14.35 0.29 -5.41
N ASP A 113 -14.43 0.66 -6.69
CA ASP A 113 -14.98 -0.18 -7.74
C ASP A 113 -13.85 -0.84 -8.54
N TYR A 114 -13.40 -1.99 -8.05
CA TYR A 114 -12.33 -2.75 -8.69
C TYR A 114 -12.65 -3.17 -10.13
N VAL A 115 -13.89 -3.51 -10.43
CA VAL A 115 -14.29 -3.92 -11.78
C VAL A 115 -14.18 -2.75 -12.75
N ARG A 116 -14.69 -1.60 -12.36
CA ARG A 116 -14.59 -0.36 -13.15
C ARG A 116 -13.15 0.06 -13.35
N HIS A 117 -12.34 0.06 -12.28
CA HIS A 117 -10.92 0.36 -12.36
C HIS A 117 -10.19 -0.57 -13.33
N ARG A 118 -10.39 -1.89 -13.23
CA ARG A 118 -9.80 -2.86 -14.16
C ARG A 118 -10.18 -2.60 -15.61
N LEU A 119 -11.45 -2.30 -15.88
CA LEU A 119 -11.92 -1.97 -17.24
C LEU A 119 -11.29 -0.67 -17.74
N ALA A 120 -11.14 0.35 -16.89
CA ALA A 120 -10.51 1.61 -17.24
C ALA A 120 -9.03 1.42 -17.59
N VAL A 121 -8.28 0.69 -16.76
CA VAL A 121 -6.87 0.36 -17.03
C VAL A 121 -6.72 -0.41 -18.35
N ASN A 122 -7.52 -1.45 -18.58
CA ASN A 122 -7.46 -2.22 -19.82
C ASN A 122 -7.75 -1.36 -21.05
N ARG A 123 -8.74 -0.48 -20.96
CA ARG A 123 -9.08 0.47 -22.05
C ARG A 123 -7.93 1.43 -22.29
N ALA A 124 -7.41 2.08 -21.25
CA ALA A 124 -6.30 3.02 -21.36
C ALA A 124 -5.07 2.39 -22.03
N ILE A 125 -4.73 1.18 -21.65
CA ILE A 125 -3.63 0.43 -22.24
C ILE A 125 -3.90 0.10 -23.71
N ALA A 126 -5.10 -0.39 -24.03
CA ALA A 126 -5.43 -0.71 -25.43
C ALA A 126 -5.42 0.52 -26.33
N GLU A 127 -5.85 1.68 -25.83
CA GLU A 127 -5.87 2.94 -26.58
C GLU A 127 -4.47 3.52 -26.78
N ILE A 128 -3.61 3.46 -25.77
CA ILE A 128 -2.30 4.14 -25.75
C ILE A 128 -1.18 3.23 -26.27
N ILE A 129 -1.21 1.95 -25.93
CA ILE A 129 -0.13 1.01 -26.17
C ILE A 129 -0.48 -0.02 -27.25
N GLY A 130 -1.76 -0.41 -27.34
CA GLY A 130 -2.22 -1.46 -28.26
C GLY A 130 -2.22 -2.85 -27.64
N ASP A 131 -2.00 -3.90 -28.45
CA ASP A 131 -2.05 -5.30 -27.99
C ASP A 131 -0.79 -5.68 -27.20
N ILE A 132 -0.97 -5.86 -25.90
CA ILE A 132 0.11 -6.20 -24.96
C ILE A 132 -0.06 -7.59 -24.33
N ARG A 133 -0.90 -8.46 -24.90
CA ARG A 133 -1.25 -9.76 -24.28
C ARG A 133 -0.03 -10.62 -23.97
N GLY A 134 0.93 -10.69 -24.90
CA GLY A 134 2.15 -11.46 -24.71
C GLY A 134 3.05 -10.87 -23.61
N PRO A 135 3.50 -9.61 -23.73
CA PRO A 135 4.29 -8.93 -22.69
C PRO A 135 3.61 -8.90 -21.34
N LEU A 136 2.30 -8.70 -21.31
CA LEU A 136 1.51 -8.70 -20.09
C LEU A 136 1.57 -10.04 -19.36
N LEU A 137 1.36 -11.15 -20.07
CA LEU A 137 1.39 -12.47 -19.45
C LEU A 137 2.77 -12.74 -18.82
N GLN A 138 3.84 -12.35 -19.51
CA GLN A 138 5.20 -12.51 -19.01
C GLN A 138 5.47 -11.66 -17.77
N SER A 139 4.98 -10.42 -17.75
CA SER A 139 5.07 -9.54 -16.58
C SER A 139 4.29 -10.08 -15.39
N LEU A 140 3.04 -10.51 -15.58
CA LEU A 140 2.23 -11.09 -14.50
C LEU A 140 2.88 -12.35 -13.91
N LEU A 141 3.53 -13.16 -14.72
CA LEU A 141 4.27 -14.33 -14.25
C LEU A 141 5.51 -13.95 -13.44
N SER A 142 6.24 -12.91 -13.86
CA SER A 142 7.40 -12.41 -13.11
C SER A 142 7.01 -11.79 -11.78
N TRP A 143 5.90 -11.05 -11.71
CA TRP A 143 5.38 -10.48 -10.45
C TRP A 143 4.93 -11.56 -9.45
N LYS A 144 4.29 -12.61 -9.93
CA LYS A 144 3.96 -13.79 -9.08
C LYS A 144 5.22 -14.47 -8.53
N GLY A 145 6.30 -14.51 -9.31
CA GLY A 145 7.60 -15.04 -8.88
C GLY A 145 8.25 -14.21 -7.76
N LEU A 146 7.88 -12.92 -7.61
CA LEU A 146 8.35 -12.05 -6.53
C LEU A 146 7.51 -12.18 -5.22
N GLY A 147 6.52 -13.07 -5.18
CA GLY A 147 5.67 -13.27 -4.02
C GLY A 147 4.57 -12.20 -3.85
N CYS A 148 4.39 -11.33 -4.83
CA CYS A 148 3.36 -10.29 -4.80
C CYS A 148 2.05 -10.81 -5.41
N ASP A 149 0.98 -10.89 -4.63
CA ASP A 149 -0.37 -11.22 -5.13
C ASP A 149 -1.14 -9.94 -5.46
N LEU A 150 -0.69 -9.28 -6.53
CA LEU A 150 -1.28 -8.02 -6.98
C LEU A 150 -2.53 -8.25 -7.84
N PRO A 151 -3.55 -7.39 -7.71
CA PRO A 151 -4.63 -7.32 -8.69
C PRO A 151 -4.08 -7.07 -10.10
N SER A 152 -4.67 -7.72 -11.09
CA SER A 152 -4.20 -7.66 -12.48
C SER A 152 -4.07 -6.24 -13.03
N SER A 153 -5.00 -5.33 -12.67
CA SER A 153 -4.93 -3.92 -13.07
C SER A 153 -3.74 -3.19 -12.46
N GLN A 154 -3.43 -3.46 -11.19
CA GLN A 154 -2.28 -2.86 -10.52
C GLN A 154 -0.96 -3.40 -11.07
N ALA A 155 -0.89 -4.71 -11.30
CA ALA A 155 0.27 -5.33 -11.94
C ALA A 155 0.53 -4.78 -13.35
N LEU A 156 -0.55 -4.50 -14.11
CA LEU A 156 -0.48 -3.85 -15.41
C LEU A 156 0.11 -2.44 -15.34
N LEU A 157 -0.35 -1.62 -14.41
CA LEU A 157 0.16 -0.26 -14.24
C LEU A 157 1.64 -0.26 -13.86
N PHE A 158 2.07 -1.15 -12.97
CA PHE A 158 3.49 -1.30 -12.64
C PHE A 158 4.31 -1.78 -13.85
N TRP A 159 3.77 -2.73 -14.63
CA TRP A 159 4.43 -3.16 -15.86
C TRP A 159 4.58 -2.02 -16.87
N VAL A 160 3.53 -1.22 -17.11
CA VAL A 160 3.60 -0.06 -18.00
C VAL A 160 4.66 0.92 -17.52
N ARG A 161 4.71 1.19 -16.21
CA ARG A 161 5.70 2.08 -15.62
C ARG A 161 7.13 1.62 -15.85
N GLU A 162 7.37 0.31 -15.71
CA GLU A 162 8.70 -0.28 -15.86
C GLU A 162 9.13 -0.44 -17.33
N ALA A 163 8.23 -0.96 -18.16
CA ALA A 163 8.54 -1.33 -19.54
C ALA A 163 8.38 -0.19 -20.56
N LEU A 164 7.49 0.77 -20.28
CA LEU A 164 7.09 1.86 -21.16
C LEU A 164 6.93 3.18 -20.39
N PRO A 165 7.97 3.65 -19.69
CA PRO A 165 7.88 4.81 -18.82
C PRO A 165 7.39 6.08 -19.51
N GLU A 166 7.69 6.24 -20.81
CA GLU A 166 7.26 7.38 -21.63
C GLU A 166 5.75 7.38 -21.93
N ARG A 167 5.06 6.24 -21.78
CA ARG A 167 3.62 6.09 -21.98
C ARG A 167 2.82 6.09 -20.68
N PHE A 168 3.49 5.95 -19.55
CA PHE A 168 2.83 5.72 -18.27
C PHE A 168 1.93 6.87 -17.84
N ALA A 169 2.41 8.13 -18.00
CA ALA A 169 1.60 9.30 -17.67
C ALA A 169 0.31 9.39 -18.50
N ASP A 170 0.40 9.07 -19.80
CA ASP A 170 -0.76 9.07 -20.71
C ASP A 170 -1.77 7.97 -20.31
N VAL A 171 -1.28 6.80 -19.90
CA VAL A 171 -2.15 5.71 -19.40
C VAL A 171 -2.84 6.12 -18.11
N LEU A 172 -2.11 6.68 -17.13
CA LEU A 172 -2.71 7.14 -15.86
C LEU A 172 -3.79 8.20 -16.07
N ALA A 173 -3.57 9.14 -16.99
CA ALA A 173 -4.55 10.18 -17.28
C ALA A 173 -5.88 9.65 -17.87
N ARG A 174 -5.90 8.40 -18.36
CA ARG A 174 -7.08 7.74 -18.93
C ARG A 174 -7.78 6.78 -17.96
N VAL A 175 -7.15 6.44 -16.85
CA VAL A 175 -7.71 5.58 -15.79
C VAL A 175 -8.57 6.38 -14.83
#